data_c2a8858c04f87a0830ec5158b97f7c94
#
_entry.id   c2a8858c04f87a0830ec5158b97f7c94
#
_cell.length_a   1.000
_cell.length_b   1.000
_cell.length_c   1.000
_cell.angle_alpha   90.00
_cell.angle_beta   90.00
_cell.angle_gamma   90.00
#
_symmetry.space_group_name_H-M   'P 1'
#
loop_
_entity.id
_entity.type
_entity.pdbx_description
1 polymer ?
#
loop_
_entity_poly.entity_id
_entity_poly.type
_entity_poly.pdbx_seq_one_letter_code
_entity_poly.pdbx_strand_id
1 'polypeptide(L)'
;MSLPLLQNFINGKFIPAATDATFDVVDPRTEQVVAQCPLSGPADVDAAYDAALKAFESWRLTTPAERQMLLLRLADALEANADRLVEAQRRNTGQLAEM
;
A
#
# COMPACT_ATOMS: atom_id res chain seq x y z
N MET A 1 3.73 -23.77 3.64
CA MET A 1 3.89 -22.32 3.90
C MET A 1 2.60 -21.60 3.57
N SER A 2 2.06 -20.87 4.52
CA SER A 2 0.86 -20.09 4.26
C SER A 2 1.22 -18.85 3.45
N LEU A 3 0.32 -18.44 2.56
CA LEU A 3 0.47 -17.23 1.78
C LEU A 3 0.22 -16.00 2.67
N PRO A 4 0.96 -14.90 2.46
CA PRO A 4 0.68 -13.68 3.21
C PRO A 4 -0.69 -13.11 2.81
N LEU A 5 -1.46 -12.73 3.82
CA LEU A 5 -2.72 -12.00 3.62
C LEU A 5 -2.41 -10.52 3.76
N LEU A 6 -2.59 -9.78 2.67
CA LEU A 6 -2.40 -8.34 2.67
C LEU A 6 -3.54 -7.67 3.42
N GLN A 7 -3.27 -6.51 3.99
CA GLN A 7 -4.26 -5.76 4.76
C GLN A 7 -4.40 -4.35 4.20
N ASN A 8 -5.53 -3.72 4.48
CA ASN A 8 -5.73 -2.32 4.17
C ASN A 8 -4.84 -1.47 5.08
N PHE A 9 -4.32 -0.38 4.53
CA PHE A 9 -3.56 0.60 5.30
C PHE A 9 -4.42 1.85 5.44
N ILE A 10 -4.96 2.07 6.64
CA ILE A 10 -5.88 3.16 6.91
C ILE A 10 -5.49 3.83 8.22
N ASN A 11 -5.44 5.15 8.22
CA ASN A 11 -5.11 5.95 9.40
C ASN A 11 -3.76 5.56 10.03
N GLY A 12 -2.76 5.31 9.19
CA GLY A 12 -1.41 4.99 9.63
C GLY A 12 -1.21 3.58 10.16
N LYS A 13 -2.18 2.68 9.95
CA LYS A 13 -2.14 1.30 10.48
C LYS A 13 -2.57 0.30 9.43
N PHE A 14 -1.98 -0.89 9.48
CA PHE A 14 -2.49 -2.03 8.74
C PHE A 14 -3.65 -2.63 9.52
N ILE A 15 -4.80 -2.73 8.86
CA ILE A 15 -6.02 -3.29 9.48
C ILE A 15 -6.64 -4.32 8.54
N PRO A 16 -7.28 -5.37 9.10
CA PRO A 16 -8.00 -6.32 8.26
C PRO A 16 -9.22 -5.64 7.63
N ALA A 17 -9.64 -6.14 6.46
CA ALA A 17 -10.88 -5.69 5.86
C ALA A 17 -12.08 -6.12 6.71
N ALA A 18 -13.19 -5.39 6.60
CA ALA A 18 -14.44 -5.72 7.27
C ALA A 18 -15.11 -6.96 6.64
N THR A 19 -14.66 -7.36 5.44
CA THR A 19 -15.16 -8.54 4.74
C THR A 19 -14.18 -9.69 4.88
N ASP A 20 -14.68 -10.93 4.76
CA ASP A 20 -13.83 -12.14 4.78
C ASP A 20 -13.38 -12.55 3.38
N ALA A 21 -13.91 -11.93 2.34
CA ALA A 21 -13.57 -12.28 0.95
C ALA A 21 -12.17 -11.83 0.59
N THR A 22 -11.45 -12.68 -0.11
CA THR A 22 -10.10 -12.39 -0.61
C THR A 22 -9.99 -12.80 -2.07
N PHE A 23 -8.96 -12.28 -2.73
CA PHE A 23 -8.57 -12.76 -4.06
C PHE A 23 -7.06 -13.00 -4.11
N ASP A 24 -6.67 -13.87 -5.02
CA ASP A 24 -5.27 -14.26 -5.16
C ASP A 24 -4.49 -13.25 -6.00
N VAL A 25 -3.28 -12.92 -5.54
CA VAL A 25 -2.31 -12.14 -6.32
C VAL A 25 -1.39 -13.14 -7.00
N VAL A 26 -1.35 -13.13 -8.33
CA VAL A 26 -0.61 -14.08 -9.14
C VAL A 26 0.61 -13.42 -9.76
N ASP A 27 1.78 -14.05 -9.60
CA ASP A 27 3.00 -13.62 -10.29
C ASP A 27 2.86 -13.96 -11.78
N PRO A 28 2.87 -12.99 -12.69
CA PRO A 28 2.67 -13.25 -14.12
C PRO A 28 3.81 -14.03 -14.78
N ARG A 29 4.99 -14.10 -14.16
CA ARG A 29 6.13 -14.84 -14.71
C ARG A 29 6.07 -16.33 -14.38
N THR A 30 5.58 -16.67 -13.20
CA THR A 30 5.55 -18.05 -12.70
C THR A 30 4.17 -18.65 -12.67
N GLU A 31 3.13 -17.82 -12.80
CA GLU A 31 1.71 -18.20 -12.68
C GLU A 31 1.35 -18.75 -11.31
N GLN A 32 2.19 -18.50 -10.30
CA GLN A 32 1.95 -18.93 -8.94
C GLN A 32 1.34 -17.81 -8.10
N VAL A 33 0.50 -18.21 -7.16
CA VAL A 33 -0.09 -17.28 -6.19
C VAL A 33 0.99 -16.88 -5.18
N VAL A 34 1.23 -15.57 -5.03
CA VAL A 34 2.27 -15.04 -4.13
C VAL A 34 1.70 -14.37 -2.89
N ALA A 35 0.44 -13.99 -2.91
CA ALA A 35 -0.24 -13.35 -1.77
C ALA A 35 -1.74 -13.42 -1.94
N GLN A 36 -2.47 -13.13 -0.87
CA GLN A 36 -3.91 -12.92 -0.93
C GLN A 36 -4.22 -11.48 -0.56
N CYS A 37 -5.13 -10.88 -1.29
CA CYS A 37 -5.53 -9.49 -1.10
C CYS A 37 -6.99 -9.46 -0.59
N PRO A 38 -7.32 -8.61 0.38
CA PRO A 38 -8.71 -8.50 0.83
C PRO A 38 -9.58 -7.90 -0.28
N LEU A 39 -10.76 -8.49 -0.47
CA LEU A 39 -11.78 -7.91 -1.34
C LEU A 39 -12.61 -6.97 -0.47
N SER A 40 -12.09 -5.75 -0.30
CA SER A 40 -12.69 -4.76 0.61
C SER A 40 -14.05 -4.29 0.10
N GLY A 41 -14.93 -3.98 1.05
CA GLY A 41 -16.28 -3.53 0.75
C GLY A 41 -16.51 -2.07 1.07
N PRO A 42 -17.78 -1.60 0.96
CA PRO A 42 -18.13 -0.19 1.20
C PRO A 42 -17.71 0.33 2.57
N ALA A 43 -17.80 -0.49 3.63
CA ALA A 43 -17.41 -0.08 4.97
C ALA A 43 -15.91 0.25 5.05
N ASP A 44 -15.08 -0.51 4.34
CA ASP A 44 -13.63 -0.25 4.29
C ASP A 44 -13.32 1.05 3.55
N VAL A 45 -14.00 1.29 2.45
CA VAL A 45 -13.87 2.53 1.67
C VAL A 45 -14.30 3.73 2.50
N ASP A 46 -15.42 3.62 3.21
CA ASP A 46 -15.91 4.68 4.08
C ASP A 46 -14.91 5.01 5.20
N ALA A 47 -14.34 3.98 5.82
CA ALA A 47 -13.34 4.17 6.86
C ALA A 47 -12.08 4.87 6.34
N ALA A 48 -11.63 4.50 5.15
CA ALA A 48 -10.47 5.14 4.52
C ALA A 48 -10.76 6.61 4.17
N TYR A 49 -11.95 6.87 3.64
CA TYR A 49 -12.36 8.21 3.27
C TYR A 49 -12.50 9.11 4.50
N ASP A 50 -13.10 8.61 5.58
CA ASP A 50 -13.27 9.36 6.83
C ASP A 50 -11.90 9.69 7.45
N ALA A 51 -10.97 8.74 7.43
CA ALA A 51 -9.61 8.98 7.91
C ALA A 51 -8.90 10.07 7.10
N ALA A 52 -9.07 10.06 5.79
CA ALA A 52 -8.49 11.07 4.91
C ALA A 52 -9.09 12.45 5.14
N LEU A 53 -10.41 12.54 5.30
CA LEU A 53 -11.09 13.81 5.59
C LEU A 53 -10.61 14.42 6.91
N LYS A 54 -10.49 13.58 7.94
CA LYS A 54 -10.01 14.01 9.23
C LYS A 54 -8.56 14.49 9.16
N ALA A 55 -7.70 13.76 8.47
CA ALA A 55 -6.31 14.13 8.28
C ALA A 55 -6.17 15.45 7.50
N PHE A 56 -7.06 15.70 6.58
CA PHE A 56 -7.06 16.92 5.76
C PHE A 56 -7.23 18.18 6.60
N GLU A 57 -7.92 18.12 7.74
CA GLU A 57 -8.14 19.28 8.62
C GLU A 57 -6.81 19.93 9.04
N SER A 58 -5.78 19.14 9.32
CA SER A 58 -4.46 19.67 9.66
C SER A 58 -3.56 19.78 8.44
N TRP A 59 -3.65 18.81 7.51
CA TRP A 59 -2.80 18.79 6.32
C TRP A 59 -2.97 20.04 5.45
N ARG A 60 -4.20 20.52 5.28
CA ARG A 60 -4.49 21.70 4.47
C ARG A 60 -3.80 22.96 4.98
N LEU A 61 -3.40 22.97 6.26
CA LEU A 61 -2.76 24.12 6.90
C LEU A 61 -1.23 24.06 6.84
N THR A 62 -0.66 23.00 6.26
CA THR A 62 0.79 22.89 6.12
C THR A 62 1.31 23.88 5.08
N THR A 63 2.54 24.36 5.32
CA THR A 63 3.23 25.27 4.40
C THR A 63 3.89 24.48 3.28
N PRO A 64 4.23 25.12 2.14
CA PRO A 64 5.00 24.48 1.09
C PRO A 64 6.32 23.90 1.59
N ALA A 65 7.00 24.59 2.52
CA ALA A 65 8.26 24.11 3.10
C ALA A 65 8.07 22.82 3.92
N GLU A 66 7.01 22.74 4.69
CA GLU A 66 6.67 21.53 5.45
C GLU A 66 6.38 20.35 4.52
N ARG A 67 5.63 20.58 3.44
CA ARG A 67 5.33 19.55 2.44
C ARG A 67 6.59 19.10 1.71
N GLN A 68 7.49 20.02 1.38
CA GLN A 68 8.77 19.69 0.77
C GLN A 68 9.58 18.75 1.67
N MET A 69 9.67 19.05 2.95
CA MET A 69 10.40 18.20 3.90
C MET A 69 9.80 16.80 3.99
N LEU A 70 8.48 16.70 4.01
CA LEU A 70 7.80 15.40 4.06
C LEU A 70 8.05 14.59 2.79
N LEU A 71 8.01 15.23 1.62
CA LEU A 71 8.29 14.55 0.35
C LEU A 71 9.75 14.11 0.25
N LEU A 72 10.70 14.89 0.77
CA LEU A 72 12.10 14.49 0.81
C LEU A 72 12.31 13.29 1.74
N ARG A 73 11.63 13.25 2.87
CA ARG A 73 11.65 12.08 3.75
C ARG A 73 11.06 10.85 3.10
N LEU A 74 9.98 11.03 2.32
CA LEU A 74 9.40 9.94 1.55
C LEU A 74 10.40 9.40 0.52
N ALA A 75 11.10 10.28 -0.18
CA ALA A 75 12.13 9.88 -1.15
C ALA A 75 13.24 9.07 -0.47
N ASP A 76 13.71 9.51 0.69
CA ASP A 76 14.72 8.78 1.46
C ASP A 76 14.23 7.39 1.87
N ALA A 77 12.98 7.30 2.31
CA ALA A 77 12.37 6.02 2.70
C ALA A 77 12.23 5.07 1.50
N LEU A 78 11.87 5.59 0.33
CA LEU A 78 11.79 4.80 -0.90
C LEU A 78 13.18 4.26 -1.28
N GLU A 79 14.22 5.07 -1.20
CA GLU A 79 15.59 4.62 -1.48
C GLU A 79 16.03 3.56 -0.48
N ALA A 80 15.74 3.74 0.80
CA ALA A 80 16.11 2.79 1.85
C ALA A 80 15.42 1.44 1.69
N ASN A 81 14.26 1.39 1.02
CA ASN A 81 13.48 0.19 0.80
C ASN A 81 13.43 -0.23 -0.68
N ALA A 82 14.36 0.26 -1.49
CA ALA A 82 14.34 0.05 -2.94
C ALA A 82 14.28 -1.44 -3.33
N ASP A 83 15.08 -2.29 -2.70
CA ASP A 83 15.12 -3.72 -3.03
C ASP A 83 13.77 -4.40 -2.78
N ARG A 84 13.11 -4.07 -1.67
CA ARG A 84 11.79 -4.62 -1.35
C ARG A 84 10.73 -4.15 -2.34
N LEU A 85 10.79 -2.88 -2.72
CA LEU A 85 9.82 -2.29 -3.65
C LEU A 85 10.00 -2.85 -5.06
N VAL A 86 11.25 -3.01 -5.52
CA VAL A 86 11.56 -3.61 -6.82
C VAL A 86 11.06 -5.05 -6.88
N GLU A 87 11.30 -5.84 -5.82
CA GLU A 87 10.85 -7.23 -5.79
C GLU A 87 9.32 -7.34 -5.78
N ALA A 88 8.63 -6.48 -5.03
CA ALA A 88 7.17 -6.44 -5.01
C ALA A 88 6.62 -6.08 -6.38
N GLN A 89 7.20 -5.08 -7.04
CA GLN A 89 6.80 -4.65 -8.38
C GLN A 89 7.00 -5.78 -9.39
N ARG A 90 8.13 -6.48 -9.31
CA ARG A 90 8.44 -7.59 -10.21
C ARG A 90 7.45 -8.74 -10.08
N ARG A 91 7.07 -9.09 -8.86
CA ARG A 91 6.09 -10.16 -8.60
C ARG A 91 4.70 -9.81 -9.10
N ASN A 92 4.33 -8.53 -9.07
CA ASN A 92 3.00 -8.09 -9.48
C ASN A 92 2.88 -7.86 -10.99
N THR A 93 3.93 -7.35 -11.62
CA THR A 93 3.86 -6.91 -13.02
C THR A 93 4.73 -7.70 -13.97
N GLY A 94 5.69 -8.48 -13.45
CA GLY A 94 6.65 -9.21 -14.28
C GLY A 94 7.76 -8.34 -14.86
N GLN A 95 7.88 -7.07 -14.44
CA GLN A 95 8.95 -6.19 -14.91
C GLN A 95 10.33 -6.72 -14.52
N LEU A 96 11.32 -6.43 -15.37
CA LEU A 96 12.70 -6.74 -15.07
C LEU A 96 13.24 -5.80 -14.00
N ALA A 97 14.05 -6.35 -13.08
CA ALA A 97 14.59 -5.57 -11.96
C ALA A 97 15.64 -4.54 -12.38
N GLU A 98 16.18 -4.69 -13.58
CA GLU A 98 17.30 -3.87 -14.07
C GLU A 98 16.86 -2.80 -15.08
N MET A 99 15.60 -2.45 -15.09
CA MET A 99 15.12 -1.39 -15.98
C MET A 99 15.15 -0.03 -15.31
#